data_bb59de744b47686aa72754c7f67f7054
#
_entry.id   bb59de744b47686aa72754c7f67f7054
#
_cell.length_a   1.000
_cell.length_b   1.000
_cell.length_c   1.000
_cell.angle_alpha   90.00
_cell.angle_beta   90.00
_cell.angle_gamma   90.00
#
_symmetry.space_group_name_H-M   'P 1'
#
loop_
_entity.id
_entity.type
_entity.pdbx_description
1 polymer ?
#
loop_
_entity_poly.entity_id
_entity_poly.type
_entity_poly.pdbx_seq_one_letter_code
_entity_poly.pdbx_strand_id
1 'polypeptide(L)'
;ERQKGGIGMRGPGETQLESDRRMVRDRIKSIEKRLEKVRKQRDQGRRSRRRSDTPTVSLVGYTNAGKSTLFNAITNADVFAADQLFATLDPTMRRVSLHDLGSVIFADTVGFISHLPHRLVDAFRATLEEASSADLLLHIIDASSEDRSTNISRVNDVLKEINAFHLPTLLVYNKIDLMDGSSSRIERDSDGNPVAVWVSALTGEGLDLVRSALVEKLPNKLLHVHLKLMPSHGALRATLYRHNAVIKEVIDNEGQIEIEIKLPESELFRILKSSGLKFEDLVTIS
;
A
#
# COMPACT_ATOMS: atom_id res chain seq x y z
N GLU A 1 17.52 39.56 -74.44
CA GLU A 1 17.42 40.10 -73.09
C GLU A 1 17.16 39.01 -72.09
N ARG A 2 18.01 38.96 -71.14
CA ARG A 2 18.17 38.30 -69.89
C ARG A 2 16.87 37.97 -69.14
N GLN A 3 16.80 36.76 -68.58
CA GLN A 3 16.36 36.64 -67.22
C GLN A 3 17.03 35.49 -66.45
N LYS A 4 17.50 35.89 -65.37
CA LYS A 4 18.29 35.26 -64.33
C LYS A 4 17.58 34.12 -63.60
N GLY A 5 18.36 33.16 -63.22
CA GLY A 5 18.39 32.29 -62.10
C GLY A 5 17.15 32.22 -61.16
N GLY A 6 16.42 31.12 -61.23
CA GLY A 6 15.55 30.68 -60.17
C GLY A 6 16.40 30.26 -58.99
N ILE A 7 16.44 31.10 -57.96
CA ILE A 7 16.88 30.75 -56.63
C ILE A 7 15.95 29.61 -56.18
N GLY A 8 16.49 28.45 -55.96
CA GLY A 8 15.77 27.33 -55.34
C GLY A 8 15.19 27.78 -53.98
N MET A 9 13.90 28.03 -53.96
CA MET A 9 13.18 28.23 -52.74
C MET A 9 13.20 26.89 -51.99
N ARG A 10 14.13 26.72 -51.07
CA ARG A 10 13.91 25.88 -49.92
C ARG A 10 12.70 26.48 -49.22
N GLY A 11 11.54 25.84 -49.38
CA GLY A 11 10.31 26.32 -48.78
C GLY A 11 10.44 26.39 -47.27
N PRO A 12 9.86 27.39 -46.61
CA PRO A 12 9.90 27.54 -45.16
C PRO A 12 9.29 26.34 -44.43
N GLY A 13 8.58 25.43 -45.12
CA GLY A 13 7.98 24.26 -44.56
C GLY A 13 8.94 23.14 -44.16
N GLU A 14 10.09 22.93 -44.89
CA GLU A 14 11.04 21.86 -44.51
C GLU A 14 11.81 22.21 -43.24
N THR A 15 12.21 23.46 -43.07
CA THR A 15 12.91 23.92 -41.87
C THR A 15 11.99 23.94 -40.64
N GLN A 16 10.70 24.21 -40.80
CA GLN A 16 9.72 24.23 -39.73
C GLN A 16 9.46 22.80 -39.25
N LEU A 17 9.30 21.85 -40.16
CA LEU A 17 9.05 20.45 -39.85
C LEU A 17 10.25 19.78 -39.14
N GLU A 18 11.49 20.17 -39.51
CA GLU A 18 12.68 19.72 -38.80
C GLU A 18 12.82 20.34 -37.41
N SER A 19 12.47 21.60 -37.26
CA SER A 19 12.43 22.31 -35.98
C SER A 19 11.38 21.68 -35.05
N ASP A 20 10.18 21.40 -35.55
CA ASP A 20 9.10 20.75 -34.80
C ASP A 20 9.48 19.34 -34.36
N ARG A 21 10.10 18.55 -35.25
CA ARG A 21 10.62 17.21 -34.88
C ARG A 21 11.69 17.28 -33.80
N ARG A 22 12.56 18.28 -33.82
CA ARG A 22 13.59 18.50 -32.81
C ARG A 22 12.93 18.85 -31.47
N MET A 23 11.99 19.80 -31.47
CA MET A 23 11.25 20.18 -30.25
C MET A 23 10.51 19.01 -29.64
N VAL A 24 9.86 18.17 -30.46
CA VAL A 24 9.19 16.95 -29.98
C VAL A 24 10.19 15.96 -29.34
N ARG A 25 11.34 15.72 -30.01
CA ARG A 25 12.40 14.85 -29.44
C ARG A 25 12.95 15.38 -28.11
N ASP A 26 13.19 16.70 -28.03
CA ASP A 26 13.68 17.33 -26.80
C ASP A 26 12.63 17.25 -25.69
N ARG A 27 11.33 17.39 -26.04
CA ARG A 27 10.22 17.20 -25.10
C ARG A 27 10.14 15.77 -24.59
N ILE A 28 10.27 14.78 -25.48
CA ILE A 28 10.31 13.36 -25.12
C ILE A 28 11.47 13.10 -24.15
N LYS A 29 12.69 13.51 -24.46
CA LYS A 29 13.85 13.36 -23.57
C LYS A 29 13.65 14.03 -22.21
N SER A 30 13.02 15.20 -22.17
CA SER A 30 12.70 15.89 -20.93
C SER A 30 11.71 15.11 -20.07
N ILE A 31 10.68 14.53 -20.69
CA ILE A 31 9.68 13.69 -20.04
C ILE A 31 10.34 12.40 -19.50
N GLU A 32 11.14 11.71 -20.31
CA GLU A 32 11.87 10.50 -19.90
C GLU A 32 12.77 10.76 -18.69
N LYS A 33 13.50 11.87 -18.68
CA LYS A 33 14.35 12.27 -17.56
C LYS A 33 13.53 12.54 -16.27
N ARG A 34 12.34 13.13 -16.40
CA ARG A 34 11.43 13.34 -15.27
C ARG A 34 10.89 12.03 -14.76
N LEU A 35 10.48 11.10 -15.63
CA LEU A 35 10.02 9.77 -15.26
C LEU A 35 11.10 8.97 -14.53
N GLU A 36 12.35 9.03 -14.98
CA GLU A 36 13.47 8.38 -14.30
C GLU A 36 13.67 8.93 -12.87
N LYS A 37 13.57 10.26 -12.70
CA LYS A 37 13.64 10.89 -11.37
C LYS A 37 12.52 10.41 -10.45
N VAL A 38 11.29 10.34 -10.95
CA VAL A 38 10.14 9.84 -10.19
C VAL A 38 10.34 8.37 -9.81
N ARG A 39 10.83 7.52 -10.73
CA ARG A 39 11.16 6.10 -10.43
C ARG A 39 12.17 5.99 -9.29
N LYS A 40 13.27 6.75 -9.35
CA LYS A 40 14.29 6.75 -8.28
C LYS A 40 13.71 7.19 -6.93
N GLN A 41 12.86 8.20 -6.90
CA GLN A 41 12.20 8.67 -5.67
C GLN A 41 11.27 7.58 -5.08
N ARG A 42 10.51 6.88 -5.91
CA ARG A 42 9.65 5.76 -5.48
C ARG A 42 10.46 4.59 -4.94
N ASP A 43 11.56 4.23 -5.59
CA ASP A 43 12.48 3.19 -5.10
C ASP A 43 13.07 3.53 -3.74
N GLN A 44 13.46 4.78 -3.53
CA GLN A 44 13.94 5.26 -2.23
C GLN A 44 12.85 5.18 -1.17
N GLY A 45 11.63 5.58 -1.50
CA GLY A 45 10.46 5.45 -0.61
C GLY A 45 10.19 3.99 -0.23
N ARG A 46 10.23 3.04 -1.19
CA ARG A 46 10.10 1.59 -0.93
C ARG A 46 11.19 1.06 -0.01
N ARG A 47 12.44 1.42 -0.26
CA ARG A 47 13.57 1.03 0.62
C ARG A 47 13.42 1.58 2.04
N SER A 48 12.92 2.80 2.18
CA SER A 48 12.64 3.41 3.49
C SER A 48 11.53 2.65 4.23
N ARG A 49 10.42 2.30 3.55
CA ARG A 49 9.32 1.51 4.14
C ARG A 49 9.80 0.14 4.61
N ARG A 50 10.54 -0.58 3.78
CA ARG A 50 11.14 -1.88 4.17
C ARG A 50 12.08 -1.78 5.37
N ARG A 51 12.79 -0.66 5.54
CA ARG A 51 13.66 -0.44 6.71
C ARG A 51 12.89 -0.10 7.98
N SER A 52 11.71 0.49 7.85
CA SER A 52 10.86 0.88 8.99
C SER A 52 9.93 -0.26 9.45
N ASP A 53 9.98 -1.44 8.81
CA ASP A 53 9.10 -2.59 9.08
C ASP A 53 7.60 -2.21 9.14
N THR A 54 7.21 -1.11 8.48
CA THR A 54 5.81 -0.69 8.42
C THR A 54 5.11 -1.50 7.34
N PRO A 55 4.14 -2.36 7.68
CA PRO A 55 3.48 -3.19 6.69
C PRO A 55 2.73 -2.35 5.67
N THR A 56 2.77 -2.80 4.43
CA THR A 56 2.10 -2.17 3.29
C THR A 56 0.99 -3.06 2.78
N VAL A 57 -0.23 -2.52 2.72
CA VAL A 57 -1.43 -3.17 2.21
C VAL A 57 -1.81 -2.52 0.89
N SER A 58 -1.83 -3.29 -0.19
CA SER A 58 -2.20 -2.78 -1.51
C SER A 58 -3.61 -3.23 -1.90
N LEU A 59 -4.44 -2.27 -2.33
CA LEU A 59 -5.77 -2.55 -2.83
C LEU A 59 -5.68 -2.92 -4.31
N VAL A 60 -6.13 -4.11 -4.66
CA VAL A 60 -6.20 -4.61 -6.03
C VAL A 60 -7.63 -5.02 -6.36
N GLY A 61 -7.97 -5.09 -7.62
CA GLY A 61 -9.32 -5.49 -8.02
C GLY A 61 -9.73 -4.89 -9.36
N TYR A 62 -10.81 -5.40 -9.90
CA TYR A 62 -11.32 -4.94 -11.18
C TYR A 62 -11.75 -3.46 -11.13
N THR A 63 -11.82 -2.80 -12.29
CA THR A 63 -12.34 -1.42 -12.35
C THR A 63 -13.75 -1.35 -11.78
N ASN A 64 -14.05 -0.24 -11.11
CA ASN A 64 -15.35 0.00 -10.47
C ASN A 64 -15.75 -0.97 -9.34
N ALA A 65 -14.82 -1.78 -8.80
CA ALA A 65 -15.10 -2.62 -7.63
C ALA A 65 -15.19 -1.81 -6.31
N GLY A 66 -14.89 -0.51 -6.34
CA GLY A 66 -14.96 0.38 -5.19
C GLY A 66 -13.66 0.48 -4.39
N LYS A 67 -12.48 0.26 -5.02
CA LYS A 67 -11.16 0.36 -4.38
C LYS A 67 -10.92 1.72 -3.72
N SER A 68 -11.04 2.81 -4.48
CA SER A 68 -10.79 4.17 -3.98
C SER A 68 -11.84 4.59 -2.94
N THR A 69 -13.08 4.11 -3.06
CA THR A 69 -14.13 4.32 -2.04
C THR A 69 -13.74 3.64 -0.72
N LEU A 70 -13.32 2.38 -0.79
CA LEU A 70 -12.86 1.62 0.39
C LEU A 70 -11.59 2.24 0.98
N PHE A 71 -10.65 2.65 0.13
CA PHE A 71 -9.44 3.35 0.56
C PHE A 71 -9.78 4.61 1.35
N ASN A 72 -10.68 5.46 0.84
CA ASN A 72 -11.12 6.66 1.54
C ASN A 72 -11.79 6.34 2.89
N ALA A 73 -12.66 5.33 2.90
CA ALA A 73 -13.38 4.92 4.11
C ALA A 73 -12.45 4.36 5.20
N ILE A 74 -11.38 3.65 4.82
CA ILE A 74 -10.40 3.12 5.79
C ILE A 74 -9.42 4.19 6.27
N THR A 75 -8.97 5.07 5.35
CA THR A 75 -7.86 6.00 5.60
C THR A 75 -8.30 7.39 6.01
N ASN A 76 -9.61 7.69 6.01
CA ASN A 76 -10.19 9.03 6.16
C ASN A 76 -9.57 10.03 5.16
N ALA A 77 -9.25 9.58 3.95
CA ALA A 77 -8.69 10.39 2.88
C ALA A 77 -9.81 10.84 1.94
N ASP A 78 -9.53 11.88 1.17
CA ASP A 78 -10.45 12.45 0.18
C ASP A 78 -9.85 12.29 -1.22
N VAL A 79 -9.62 11.03 -1.61
CA VAL A 79 -9.12 10.68 -2.95
C VAL A 79 -10.32 10.62 -3.90
N PHE A 80 -10.14 11.14 -5.11
CA PHE A 80 -11.17 11.11 -6.13
C PHE A 80 -11.62 9.67 -6.43
N ALA A 81 -12.87 9.38 -6.10
CA ALA A 81 -13.53 8.13 -6.40
C ALA A 81 -14.69 8.40 -7.37
N ALA A 82 -14.66 7.79 -8.55
CA ALA A 82 -15.70 7.95 -9.55
C ALA A 82 -16.03 6.62 -10.22
N ASP A 83 -17.25 6.50 -10.70
CA ASP A 83 -17.75 5.38 -11.49
C ASP A 83 -17.26 5.46 -12.94
N GLN A 84 -15.92 5.52 -13.10
CA GLN A 84 -15.28 5.54 -14.41
C GLN A 84 -14.04 4.64 -14.44
N LEU A 85 -13.71 4.18 -15.63
CA LEU A 85 -12.50 3.39 -15.85
C LEU A 85 -11.28 4.25 -15.51
N PHE A 86 -10.33 3.66 -14.72
CA PHE A 86 -9.09 4.31 -14.34
C PHE A 86 -9.25 5.62 -13.54
N ALA A 87 -10.19 5.65 -12.59
CA ALA A 87 -10.33 6.78 -11.67
C ALA A 87 -9.02 7.07 -10.91
N THR A 88 -8.22 6.04 -10.61
CA THR A 88 -6.88 6.15 -10.03
C THR A 88 -5.84 5.80 -11.10
N LEU A 89 -4.97 6.75 -11.46
CA LEU A 89 -3.86 6.55 -12.41
C LEU A 89 -2.50 6.43 -11.71
N ASP A 90 -2.34 7.09 -10.59
CA ASP A 90 -1.10 7.09 -9.78
C ASP A 90 -1.40 6.52 -8.40
N PRO A 91 -0.57 5.62 -7.87
CA PRO A 91 -0.84 5.01 -6.57
C PRO A 91 -0.85 6.07 -5.48
N THR A 92 -1.94 6.11 -4.73
CA THR A 92 -2.07 6.99 -3.57
C THR A 92 -1.76 6.18 -2.32
N MET A 93 -0.85 6.70 -1.49
CA MET A 93 -0.46 6.04 -0.24
C MET A 93 -0.88 6.85 0.97
N ARG A 94 -1.37 6.18 2.00
CA ARG A 94 -1.71 6.77 3.29
C ARG A 94 -1.27 5.87 4.42
N ARG A 95 -0.71 6.48 5.46
CA ARG A 95 -0.41 5.80 6.72
C ARG A 95 -1.62 5.90 7.64
N VAL A 96 -2.06 4.76 8.15
CA VAL A 96 -3.17 4.63 9.09
C VAL A 96 -2.66 3.92 10.33
N SER A 97 -3.06 4.38 11.51
CA SER A 97 -2.80 3.67 12.77
C SER A 97 -3.97 2.74 13.07
N LEU A 98 -3.72 1.45 13.07
CA LEU A 98 -4.66 0.42 13.51
C LEU A 98 -4.38 0.08 14.98
N HIS A 99 -5.45 0.01 15.82
CA HIS A 99 -5.32 -0.05 17.28
C HIS A 99 -4.40 -1.18 17.77
N ASP A 100 -4.49 -2.36 17.16
CA ASP A 100 -3.77 -3.57 17.59
C ASP A 100 -2.61 -3.98 16.67
N LEU A 101 -2.28 -3.17 15.65
CA LEU A 101 -1.25 -3.47 14.68
C LEU A 101 -0.20 -2.36 14.56
N GLY A 102 -0.53 -1.15 15.04
CA GLY A 102 0.31 0.03 14.84
C GLY A 102 0.10 0.68 13.47
N SER A 103 1.17 1.26 12.93
CA SER A 103 1.10 1.96 11.64
C SER A 103 1.11 0.98 10.47
N VAL A 104 0.16 1.15 9.56
CA VAL A 104 0.04 0.40 8.29
C VAL A 104 -0.03 1.40 7.14
N ILE A 105 0.60 1.10 6.03
CA ILE A 105 0.51 1.91 4.81
C ILE A 105 -0.48 1.24 3.87
N PHE A 106 -1.53 1.97 3.51
CA PHE A 106 -2.46 1.57 2.47
C PHE A 106 -2.06 2.21 1.15
N ALA A 107 -2.11 1.43 0.07
CA ALA A 107 -1.87 1.88 -1.30
C ALA A 107 -3.10 1.61 -2.15
N ASP A 108 -3.74 2.68 -2.67
CA ASP A 108 -4.77 2.56 -3.71
C ASP A 108 -4.08 2.41 -5.06
N THR A 109 -4.50 1.42 -5.84
CA THR A 109 -3.90 1.13 -7.14
C THR A 109 -4.90 1.31 -8.28
N VAL A 110 -4.38 1.34 -9.51
CA VAL A 110 -5.21 1.36 -10.71
C VAL A 110 -6.12 0.13 -10.78
N GLY A 111 -7.36 0.32 -11.26
CA GLY A 111 -8.28 -0.78 -11.52
C GLY A 111 -7.80 -1.67 -12.66
N PHE A 112 -7.77 -2.98 -12.43
CA PHE A 112 -7.44 -3.95 -13.45
C PHE A 112 -8.58 -4.08 -14.46
N ILE A 113 -8.25 -4.22 -15.73
CA ILE A 113 -9.18 -4.48 -16.83
C ILE A 113 -8.73 -5.72 -17.59
N SER A 114 -9.68 -6.33 -18.30
CA SER A 114 -9.36 -7.40 -19.25
C SER A 114 -8.43 -6.85 -20.34
N HIS A 115 -7.38 -7.57 -20.65
CA HIS A 115 -6.43 -7.23 -21.72
C HIS A 115 -5.88 -5.80 -21.59
N LEU A 116 -5.04 -5.56 -20.57
CA LEU A 116 -4.24 -4.35 -20.51
C LEU A 116 -3.39 -4.27 -21.80
N PRO A 117 -3.63 -3.32 -22.71
CA PRO A 117 -2.79 -3.18 -23.87
C PRO A 117 -1.33 -3.03 -23.43
N HIS A 118 -0.39 -3.71 -24.07
CA HIS A 118 1.03 -3.65 -23.71
C HIS A 118 1.58 -2.22 -23.54
N ARG A 119 1.02 -1.26 -24.27
CA ARG A 119 1.37 0.17 -24.14
C ARG A 119 0.89 0.78 -22.80
N LEU A 120 -0.17 0.25 -22.20
CA LEU A 120 -0.67 0.70 -20.90
C LEU A 120 0.03 0.00 -19.72
N VAL A 121 0.60 -1.19 -19.93
CA VAL A 121 1.42 -1.87 -18.91
C VAL A 121 2.57 -0.98 -18.46
N ASP A 122 3.26 -0.32 -19.38
CA ASP A 122 4.34 0.62 -19.04
C ASP A 122 3.83 1.85 -18.30
N ALA A 123 2.64 2.35 -18.64
CA ALA A 123 2.02 3.49 -17.96
C ALA A 123 1.61 3.12 -16.51
N PHE A 124 1.11 1.91 -16.29
CA PHE A 124 0.66 1.42 -14.98
C PHE A 124 1.74 0.67 -14.20
N ARG A 125 2.93 0.55 -14.76
CA ARG A 125 4.04 -0.19 -14.14
C ARG A 125 4.28 0.22 -12.69
N ALA A 126 4.17 1.51 -12.38
CA ALA A 126 4.38 2.01 -11.03
C ALA A 126 3.33 1.52 -10.02
N THR A 127 2.05 1.44 -10.44
CA THR A 127 0.96 0.92 -9.60
C THR A 127 1.07 -0.58 -9.43
N LEU A 128 1.47 -1.29 -10.49
CA LEU A 128 1.71 -2.72 -10.48
C LEU A 128 2.91 -3.10 -9.59
N GLU A 129 3.98 -2.29 -9.61
CA GLU A 129 5.14 -2.46 -8.73
C GLU A 129 4.81 -2.24 -7.25
N GLU A 130 3.88 -1.33 -6.92
CA GLU A 130 3.42 -1.18 -5.53
C GLU A 130 2.60 -2.40 -5.08
N ALA A 131 1.75 -2.97 -5.93
CA ALA A 131 1.03 -4.20 -5.63
C ALA A 131 1.99 -5.37 -5.40
N SER A 132 3.00 -5.57 -6.26
CA SER A 132 3.96 -6.66 -6.12
C SER A 132 4.93 -6.51 -4.94
N SER A 133 5.01 -5.32 -4.35
CA SER A 133 5.89 -5.02 -3.21
C SER A 133 5.14 -4.96 -1.88
N ALA A 134 3.83 -5.21 -1.86
CA ALA A 134 3.00 -5.21 -0.67
C ALA A 134 3.25 -6.43 0.23
N ASP A 135 2.94 -6.29 1.51
CA ASP A 135 2.97 -7.40 2.47
C ASP A 135 1.64 -8.16 2.47
N LEU A 136 0.56 -7.49 2.06
CA LEU A 136 -0.78 -8.06 1.93
C LEU A 136 -1.52 -7.39 0.79
N LEU A 137 -2.27 -8.18 0.02
CA LEU A 137 -3.21 -7.69 -0.98
C LEU A 137 -4.64 -7.69 -0.43
N LEU A 138 -5.34 -6.57 -0.55
CA LEU A 138 -6.80 -6.51 -0.43
C LEU A 138 -7.39 -6.61 -1.84
N HIS A 139 -7.95 -7.77 -2.17
CA HIS A 139 -8.61 -7.97 -3.46
C HIS A 139 -10.07 -7.56 -3.36
N ILE A 140 -10.38 -6.36 -3.86
CA ILE A 140 -11.71 -5.76 -3.81
C ILE A 140 -12.55 -6.30 -4.98
N ILE A 141 -13.71 -6.85 -4.64
CA ILE A 141 -14.62 -7.51 -5.55
C ILE A 141 -15.99 -6.85 -5.42
N ASP A 142 -16.60 -6.50 -6.53
CA ASP A 142 -18.00 -6.10 -6.55
C ASP A 142 -18.88 -7.32 -6.28
N ALA A 143 -19.48 -7.39 -5.10
CA ALA A 143 -20.31 -8.52 -4.66
C ALA A 143 -21.62 -8.61 -5.44
N SER A 144 -22.14 -7.48 -5.93
CA SER A 144 -23.40 -7.39 -6.67
C SER A 144 -23.26 -7.76 -8.17
N SER A 145 -22.02 -7.85 -8.67
CA SER A 145 -21.77 -8.12 -10.10
C SER A 145 -22.06 -9.58 -10.48
N GLU A 146 -22.80 -9.80 -11.56
CA GLU A 146 -23.01 -11.12 -12.16
C GLU A 146 -21.70 -11.72 -12.69
N ASP A 147 -20.78 -10.89 -13.19
CA ASP A 147 -19.47 -11.28 -13.71
C ASP A 147 -18.39 -11.47 -12.62
N ARG A 148 -18.78 -11.52 -11.35
CA ARG A 148 -17.88 -11.56 -10.20
C ARG A 148 -16.76 -12.61 -10.34
N SER A 149 -17.10 -13.83 -10.66
CA SER A 149 -16.14 -14.94 -10.83
C SER A 149 -15.15 -14.69 -11.96
N THR A 150 -15.64 -14.18 -13.08
CA THR A 150 -14.81 -13.81 -14.24
C THR A 150 -13.86 -12.67 -13.90
N ASN A 151 -14.32 -11.66 -13.18
CA ASN A 151 -13.49 -10.53 -12.78
C ASN A 151 -12.41 -10.92 -11.77
N ILE A 152 -12.70 -11.84 -10.84
CA ILE A 152 -11.71 -12.44 -9.94
C ILE A 152 -10.61 -13.15 -10.75
N SER A 153 -11.01 -13.99 -11.74
CA SER A 153 -10.03 -14.70 -12.57
C SER A 153 -9.12 -13.73 -13.34
N ARG A 154 -9.70 -12.69 -13.94
CA ARG A 154 -8.94 -11.66 -14.67
C ARG A 154 -7.92 -10.92 -13.79
N VAL A 155 -8.31 -10.57 -12.56
CA VAL A 155 -7.40 -9.94 -11.61
C VAL A 155 -6.28 -10.91 -11.22
N ASN A 156 -6.59 -12.18 -10.99
CA ASN A 156 -5.60 -13.21 -10.68
C ASN A 156 -4.58 -13.41 -11.82
N ASP A 157 -5.02 -13.32 -13.08
CA ASP A 157 -4.12 -13.43 -14.21
C ASP A 157 -3.15 -12.25 -14.28
N VAL A 158 -3.62 -11.01 -14.04
CA VAL A 158 -2.73 -9.84 -13.92
C VAL A 158 -1.76 -10.00 -12.74
N LEU A 159 -2.23 -10.49 -11.58
CA LEU A 159 -1.35 -10.74 -10.42
C LEU A 159 -0.26 -11.77 -10.72
N LYS A 160 -0.53 -12.78 -11.55
CA LYS A 160 0.48 -13.73 -12.05
C LYS A 160 1.50 -13.04 -12.97
N GLU A 161 1.04 -12.20 -13.91
CA GLU A 161 1.91 -11.46 -14.84
C GLU A 161 2.91 -10.55 -14.12
N ILE A 162 2.49 -9.93 -13.01
CA ILE A 162 3.36 -9.06 -12.19
C ILE A 162 4.09 -9.79 -11.07
N ASN A 163 4.01 -11.12 -11.05
CA ASN A 163 4.61 -11.97 -10.02
C ASN A 163 4.17 -11.64 -8.57
N ALA A 164 2.91 -11.24 -8.40
CA ALA A 164 2.31 -10.89 -7.11
C ALA A 164 1.30 -11.95 -6.60
N PHE A 165 1.03 -12.99 -7.37
CA PHE A 165 0.03 -14.02 -7.04
C PHE A 165 0.39 -14.84 -5.77
N HIS A 166 1.68 -14.88 -5.40
CA HIS A 166 2.15 -15.57 -4.20
C HIS A 166 1.96 -14.79 -2.90
N LEU A 167 1.58 -13.51 -2.99
CA LEU A 167 1.41 -12.65 -1.82
C LEU A 167 0.15 -13.05 -1.02
N PRO A 168 0.20 -12.93 0.32
CA PRO A 168 -0.97 -13.09 1.14
C PRO A 168 -2.10 -12.19 0.64
N THR A 169 -3.30 -12.75 0.48
CA THR A 169 -4.44 -12.02 -0.05
C THR A 169 -5.65 -12.17 0.88
N LEU A 170 -6.37 -11.07 1.10
CA LEU A 170 -7.68 -11.04 1.72
C LEU A 170 -8.71 -10.58 0.69
N LEU A 171 -9.73 -11.39 0.44
CA LEU A 171 -10.82 -11.01 -0.44
C LEU A 171 -11.75 -10.03 0.28
N VAL A 172 -12.17 -8.96 -0.39
CA VAL A 172 -13.14 -8.00 0.16
C VAL A 172 -14.30 -7.89 -0.82
N TYR A 173 -15.39 -8.54 -0.47
CA TYR A 173 -16.66 -8.46 -1.20
C TYR A 173 -17.36 -7.16 -0.82
N ASN A 174 -17.22 -6.17 -1.68
CA ASN A 174 -17.75 -4.82 -1.51
C ASN A 174 -19.13 -4.68 -2.16
N LYS A 175 -19.85 -3.61 -1.80
CA LYS A 175 -21.18 -3.23 -2.31
C LYS A 175 -22.28 -4.18 -1.85
N ILE A 176 -22.20 -4.69 -0.62
CA ILE A 176 -23.29 -5.52 -0.05
C ILE A 176 -24.59 -4.74 0.12
N ASP A 177 -24.53 -3.42 0.15
CA ASP A 177 -25.69 -2.50 0.14
C ASP A 177 -26.57 -2.64 -1.10
N LEU A 178 -26.04 -3.22 -2.19
CA LEU A 178 -26.79 -3.52 -3.42
C LEU A 178 -27.33 -4.96 -3.44
N MET A 179 -27.14 -5.72 -2.37
CA MET A 179 -27.55 -7.13 -2.29
C MET A 179 -28.62 -7.33 -1.22
N ASP A 180 -29.82 -7.73 -1.62
CA ASP A 180 -30.91 -8.00 -0.68
C ASP A 180 -30.55 -9.09 0.35
N GLY A 181 -30.78 -8.80 1.63
CA GLY A 181 -30.55 -9.74 2.72
C GLY A 181 -29.07 -10.04 3.02
N SER A 182 -28.13 -9.35 2.41
CA SER A 182 -26.70 -9.47 2.77
C SER A 182 -26.39 -8.67 4.02
N SER A 183 -25.43 -9.19 4.81
CA SER A 183 -24.87 -8.50 5.98
C SER A 183 -23.35 -8.64 5.98
N SER A 184 -22.69 -7.70 6.67
CA SER A 184 -21.24 -7.75 6.84
C SER A 184 -20.83 -8.98 7.65
N ARG A 185 -19.77 -9.66 7.23
CA ARG A 185 -19.21 -10.85 7.90
C ARG A 185 -17.78 -11.12 7.48
N ILE A 186 -17.09 -11.92 8.30
CA ILE A 186 -15.78 -12.50 7.94
C ILE A 186 -15.99 -13.97 7.60
N GLU A 187 -15.47 -14.42 6.49
CA GLU A 187 -15.35 -15.83 6.14
C GLU A 187 -13.94 -16.31 6.49
N ARG A 188 -13.88 -17.53 7.07
CA ARG A 188 -12.64 -18.12 7.57
C ARG A 188 -12.39 -19.47 6.93
N ASP A 189 -11.11 -19.84 6.81
CA ASP A 189 -10.70 -21.18 6.38
C ASP A 189 -10.87 -22.20 7.53
N SER A 190 -10.48 -23.47 7.26
CA SER A 190 -10.53 -24.57 8.25
C SER A 190 -9.67 -24.32 9.48
N ASP A 191 -8.64 -23.49 9.36
CA ASP A 191 -7.69 -23.16 10.42
C ASP A 191 -8.11 -21.91 11.20
N GLY A 192 -9.25 -21.31 10.82
CA GLY A 192 -9.82 -20.12 11.46
C GLY A 192 -9.25 -18.80 10.93
N ASN A 193 -8.37 -18.82 9.91
CA ASN A 193 -7.80 -17.58 9.36
C ASN A 193 -8.81 -16.85 8.47
N PRO A 194 -8.90 -15.52 8.51
CA PRO A 194 -9.78 -14.77 7.64
C PRO A 194 -9.35 -14.90 6.16
N VAL A 195 -10.29 -15.31 5.31
CA VAL A 195 -10.07 -15.45 3.85
C VAL A 195 -10.86 -14.42 3.06
N ALA A 196 -12.03 -14.02 3.57
CA ALA A 196 -12.85 -12.99 2.94
C ALA A 196 -13.61 -12.15 3.96
N VAL A 197 -13.92 -10.90 3.58
CA VAL A 197 -14.76 -9.98 4.36
C VAL A 197 -15.81 -9.38 3.44
N TRP A 198 -17.07 -9.31 3.91
CA TRP A 198 -18.19 -8.72 3.19
C TRP A 198 -18.51 -7.34 3.78
N VAL A 199 -18.55 -6.31 2.93
CA VAL A 199 -18.63 -4.91 3.37
C VAL A 199 -19.40 -4.03 2.39
N SER A 200 -19.84 -2.87 2.87
CA SER A 200 -20.16 -1.73 2.01
C SER A 200 -19.21 -0.57 2.31
N ALA A 201 -18.34 -0.27 1.38
CA ALA A 201 -17.47 0.90 1.48
C ALA A 201 -18.25 2.22 1.41
N LEU A 202 -19.46 2.21 0.82
CA LEU A 202 -20.32 3.38 0.69
C LEU A 202 -21.01 3.72 2.02
N THR A 203 -21.60 2.73 2.69
CA THR A 203 -22.32 2.93 3.96
C THR A 203 -21.40 2.85 5.18
N GLY A 204 -20.21 2.29 5.03
CA GLY A 204 -19.28 2.03 6.11
C GLY A 204 -19.51 0.70 6.84
N GLU A 205 -20.52 -0.08 6.44
CA GLU A 205 -20.84 -1.36 7.04
C GLU A 205 -19.70 -2.38 6.86
N GLY A 206 -19.23 -2.99 7.95
CA GLY A 206 -18.19 -4.02 7.97
C GLY A 206 -16.75 -3.50 7.83
N LEU A 207 -16.49 -2.19 7.87
CA LEU A 207 -15.13 -1.65 7.83
C LEU A 207 -14.31 -2.04 9.06
N ASP A 208 -14.94 -2.19 10.21
CA ASP A 208 -14.36 -2.72 11.44
C ASP A 208 -13.90 -4.17 11.27
N LEU A 209 -14.67 -4.98 10.55
CA LEU A 209 -14.33 -6.36 10.23
C LEU A 209 -13.09 -6.44 9.31
N VAL A 210 -12.95 -5.50 8.35
CA VAL A 210 -11.73 -5.42 7.54
C VAL A 210 -10.53 -5.11 8.42
N ARG A 211 -10.65 -4.15 9.35
CA ARG A 211 -9.56 -3.82 10.28
C ARG A 211 -9.17 -5.01 11.15
N SER A 212 -10.16 -5.73 11.68
CA SER A 212 -9.92 -6.94 12.49
C SER A 212 -9.21 -8.03 11.67
N ALA A 213 -9.67 -8.31 10.44
CA ALA A 213 -9.03 -9.30 9.57
C ALA A 213 -7.59 -8.91 9.17
N LEU A 214 -7.30 -7.61 9.01
CA LEU A 214 -5.95 -7.11 8.77
C LEU A 214 -5.02 -7.33 9.96
N VAL A 215 -5.49 -7.10 11.18
CA VAL A 215 -4.72 -7.37 12.41
C VAL A 215 -4.34 -8.85 12.51
N GLU A 216 -5.23 -9.75 12.11
CA GLU A 216 -4.97 -11.19 12.14
C GLU A 216 -4.01 -11.65 11.02
N LYS A 217 -4.06 -11.03 9.83
CA LYS A 217 -3.28 -11.45 8.65
C LYS A 217 -1.91 -10.81 8.53
N LEU A 218 -1.74 -9.60 9.04
CA LEU A 218 -0.46 -8.91 8.93
C LEU A 218 0.52 -9.38 10.01
N PRO A 219 1.78 -9.62 9.67
CA PRO A 219 2.75 -10.25 10.58
C PRO A 219 3.21 -9.37 11.74
N ASN A 220 2.72 -8.15 11.84
CA ASN A 220 3.25 -7.15 12.76
C ASN A 220 2.29 -6.91 13.94
N LYS A 221 2.10 -7.92 14.79
CA LYS A 221 1.28 -7.80 16.00
C LYS A 221 1.90 -6.78 16.96
N LEU A 222 1.05 -5.91 17.53
CA LEU A 222 1.46 -5.09 18.67
C LEU A 222 1.68 -5.98 19.87
N LEU A 223 2.90 -6.00 20.36
CA LEU A 223 3.19 -6.61 21.66
C LEU A 223 2.87 -5.63 22.78
N HIS A 224 2.13 -6.10 23.76
CA HIS A 224 1.90 -5.41 25.01
C HIS A 224 2.60 -6.22 26.09
N VAL A 225 3.74 -5.72 26.58
CA VAL A 225 4.60 -6.49 27.47
C VAL A 225 5.16 -5.61 28.59
N HIS A 226 5.47 -6.27 29.72
CA HIS A 226 6.16 -5.66 30.83
C HIS A 226 7.64 -6.06 30.76
N LEU A 227 8.52 -5.07 30.79
CA LEU A 227 9.97 -5.28 30.79
C LEU A 227 10.55 -4.81 32.12
N LYS A 228 11.51 -5.56 32.64
CA LYS A 228 12.36 -5.13 33.75
C LYS A 228 13.67 -4.59 33.20
N LEU A 229 13.92 -3.32 33.46
CA LEU A 229 15.12 -2.64 33.02
C LEU A 229 16.01 -2.34 34.24
N MET A 230 17.30 -2.60 34.10
CA MET A 230 18.29 -2.16 35.06
C MET A 230 18.67 -0.69 34.77
N PRO A 231 19.24 0.03 35.74
CA PRO A 231 19.73 1.40 35.55
C PRO A 231 20.71 1.54 34.36
N SER A 232 21.44 0.47 34.03
CA SER A 232 22.37 0.39 32.89
C SER A 232 21.66 0.41 31.53
N HIS A 233 20.33 0.09 31.45
CA HIS A 233 19.56 0.06 30.24
C HIS A 233 18.96 1.41 29.84
N GLY A 234 19.55 2.53 30.30
CA GLY A 234 19.05 3.88 30.04
C GLY A 234 18.91 4.24 28.55
N ALA A 235 19.81 3.73 27.69
CA ALA A 235 19.70 3.92 26.23
C ALA A 235 18.49 3.23 25.63
N LEU A 236 18.18 2.00 26.07
CA LEU A 236 16.97 1.27 25.66
C LEU A 236 15.71 2.03 26.10
N ARG A 237 15.65 2.43 27.37
CA ARG A 237 14.56 3.22 27.93
C ARG A 237 14.31 4.49 27.11
N ALA A 238 15.35 5.29 26.85
CA ALA A 238 15.23 6.51 26.03
C ALA A 238 14.74 6.23 24.61
N THR A 239 15.10 5.09 24.04
CA THR A 239 14.63 4.68 22.70
C THR A 239 13.15 4.31 22.74
N LEU A 240 12.68 3.56 23.73
CA LEU A 240 11.27 3.21 23.91
C LEU A 240 10.38 4.47 24.05
N TYR A 241 10.84 5.47 24.79
CA TYR A 241 10.15 6.77 24.90
C TYR A 241 10.10 7.52 23.55
N ARG A 242 11.19 7.54 22.78
CA ARG A 242 11.21 8.18 21.43
C ARG A 242 10.23 7.53 20.45
N HIS A 243 9.95 6.24 20.63
CA HIS A 243 8.99 5.49 19.83
C HIS A 243 7.55 5.59 20.36
N ASN A 244 7.32 6.40 21.42
CA ASN A 244 6.03 6.50 22.12
C ASN A 244 5.47 5.12 22.54
N ALA A 245 6.36 4.19 22.85
CA ALA A 245 6.01 2.81 23.19
C ALA A 245 5.59 2.63 24.64
N VAL A 246 5.96 3.57 25.51
CA VAL A 246 5.77 3.45 26.95
C VAL A 246 4.35 3.85 27.35
N ILE A 247 3.65 2.93 28.03
CA ILE A 247 2.33 3.16 28.60
C ILE A 247 2.45 3.58 30.07
N LYS A 248 3.25 2.84 30.83
CA LYS A 248 3.45 3.05 32.27
C LYS A 248 4.88 2.72 32.66
N GLU A 249 5.38 3.39 33.66
CA GLU A 249 6.69 3.14 34.24
C GLU A 249 6.60 3.23 35.76
N VAL A 250 7.26 2.30 36.45
CA VAL A 250 7.42 2.30 37.90
C VAL A 250 8.86 2.02 38.21
N ILE A 251 9.44 2.80 39.14
CA ILE A 251 10.83 2.62 39.61
C ILE A 251 10.74 2.16 41.05
N ASP A 252 11.38 1.05 41.38
CA ASP A 252 11.43 0.55 42.74
C ASP A 252 12.51 1.24 43.58
N ASN A 253 12.55 0.91 44.87
CA ASN A 253 13.52 1.51 45.82
C ASN A 253 14.98 1.08 45.56
N GLU A 254 15.19 0.05 44.74
CA GLU A 254 16.52 -0.47 44.36
C GLU A 254 17.00 0.11 43.02
N GLY A 255 16.18 0.98 42.38
CA GLY A 255 16.47 1.60 41.09
C GLY A 255 16.16 0.71 39.89
N GLN A 256 15.48 -0.44 40.08
CA GLN A 256 14.99 -1.29 39.03
C GLN A 256 13.75 -0.65 38.41
N ILE A 257 13.65 -0.66 37.07
CA ILE A 257 12.59 0.00 36.33
C ILE A 257 11.67 -1.08 35.75
N GLU A 258 10.42 -1.10 36.16
CA GLU A 258 9.37 -1.85 35.47
C GLU A 258 8.67 -0.93 34.48
N ILE A 259 8.70 -1.31 33.19
CA ILE A 259 8.14 -0.52 32.12
C ILE A 259 7.13 -1.34 31.32
N GLU A 260 5.92 -0.82 31.23
CA GLU A 260 4.85 -1.38 30.39
C GLU A 260 4.90 -0.71 29.02
N ILE A 261 5.06 -1.52 27.99
CA ILE A 261 5.23 -1.02 26.62
C ILE A 261 4.24 -1.66 25.66
N LYS A 262 3.85 -0.90 24.65
CA LYS A 262 3.04 -1.36 23.51
C LYS A 262 3.66 -0.88 22.22
N LEU A 263 4.18 -1.81 21.42
CA LEU A 263 4.76 -1.51 20.11
C LEU A 263 4.76 -2.76 19.20
N PRO A 264 4.94 -2.58 17.88
CA PRO A 264 5.04 -3.70 16.95
C PRO A 264 6.17 -4.67 17.33
N GLU A 265 5.91 -5.96 17.23
CA GLU A 265 6.88 -7.02 17.56
C GLU A 265 8.21 -6.85 16.83
N SER A 266 8.16 -6.60 15.53
CA SER A 266 9.36 -6.36 14.70
C SER A 266 10.17 -5.16 15.16
N GLU A 267 9.49 -4.10 15.62
CA GLU A 267 10.13 -2.89 16.11
C GLU A 267 10.79 -3.12 17.47
N LEU A 268 10.14 -3.85 18.37
CA LEU A 268 10.72 -4.25 19.65
C LEU A 268 12.00 -5.05 19.43
N PHE A 269 11.96 -6.11 18.61
CA PHE A 269 13.15 -6.93 18.35
C PHE A 269 14.28 -6.15 17.67
N ARG A 270 13.96 -5.20 16.79
CA ARG A 270 14.97 -4.31 16.21
C ARG A 270 15.64 -3.41 17.25
N ILE A 271 14.87 -2.82 18.15
CA ILE A 271 15.37 -1.98 19.24
C ILE A 271 16.25 -2.81 20.17
N LEU A 272 15.81 -4.00 20.58
CA LEU A 272 16.57 -4.89 21.45
C LEU A 272 17.88 -5.33 20.80
N LYS A 273 17.85 -5.72 19.54
CA LYS A 273 19.05 -6.10 18.77
C LYS A 273 20.07 -4.95 18.69
N SER A 274 19.61 -3.71 18.48
CA SER A 274 20.48 -2.54 18.45
C SER A 274 21.09 -2.20 19.81
N SER A 275 20.41 -2.61 20.89
CA SER A 275 20.86 -2.43 22.28
C SER A 275 21.70 -3.61 22.79
N GLY A 276 21.87 -4.67 21.99
CA GLY A 276 22.60 -5.88 22.38
C GLY A 276 21.91 -6.73 23.46
N LEU A 277 20.59 -6.54 23.63
CA LEU A 277 19.78 -7.20 24.65
C LEU A 277 18.83 -8.23 24.01
N LYS A 278 18.53 -9.30 24.74
CA LYS A 278 17.55 -10.30 24.33
C LYS A 278 16.23 -10.06 25.04
N PHE A 279 15.14 -10.36 24.36
CA PHE A 279 13.77 -10.20 24.89
C PHE A 279 13.56 -11.05 26.14
N GLU A 280 14.07 -12.27 26.15
CA GLU A 280 13.96 -13.25 27.25
C GLU A 280 14.58 -12.74 28.56
N ASP A 281 15.61 -11.90 28.47
CA ASP A 281 16.32 -11.35 29.62
C ASP A 281 15.58 -10.20 30.32
N LEU A 282 14.56 -9.64 29.64
CA LEU A 282 13.87 -8.42 30.09
C LEU A 282 12.39 -8.65 30.42
N VAL A 283 11.78 -9.74 29.96
CA VAL A 283 10.35 -10.00 30.18
C VAL A 283 10.10 -10.55 31.58
N THR A 284 9.17 -9.92 32.29
CA THR A 284 8.60 -10.53 33.50
C THR A 284 7.50 -11.49 33.05
N ILE A 285 7.75 -12.79 33.13
CA ILE A 285 6.69 -13.81 32.98
C ILE A 285 5.79 -13.67 34.21
N SER A 286 4.59 -13.13 34.05
CA SER A 286 3.54 -13.13 35.05
C SER A 286 2.70 -14.38 34.93
#